data_d01f454d82caa1da66fea921dc50881c
#
_entry.id   d01f454d82caa1da66fea921dc50881c
#
_cell.length_a   1.000
_cell.length_b   1.000
_cell.length_c   1.000
_cell.angle_alpha   90.00
_cell.angle_beta   90.00
_cell.angle_gamma   90.00
#
_symmetry.space_group_name_H-M   'P 1'
#
loop_
_entity.id
_entity.type
_entity.pdbx_description
1 polymer ?
#
loop_
_entity_poly.entity_id
_entity_poly.type
_entity_poly.pdbx_seq_one_letter_code
_entity_poly.pdbx_strand_id
1 'polypeptide(L)'
;MTDAQPILVTAAILVDGDRILVCQRHHSDRYGLQWEFPGGKVRVGEDLKVALRRELVEELAIEADVGEEVFRLRYRYPDRYVEVVFLAVRSFRGTLENRVFEAVEWAPRPALPSYDFLEADRELVRRIARGEIV
;
A
#
# COMPACT_ATOMS: atom_id res chain seq x y z
N MET A 1 -24.14 18.46 -12.34
CA MET A 1 -22.72 18.14 -12.26
C MET A 1 -22.54 16.79 -11.61
N THR A 2 -21.85 15.91 -12.28
CA THR A 2 -21.57 14.59 -11.74
C THR A 2 -20.29 14.61 -10.92
N ASP A 3 -20.29 13.89 -9.80
CA ASP A 3 -19.09 13.74 -9.02
C ASP A 3 -18.04 12.96 -9.82
N ALA A 4 -16.79 13.36 -9.68
CA ALA A 4 -15.70 12.62 -10.29
C ALA A 4 -15.62 11.22 -9.67
N GLN A 5 -15.43 10.21 -10.52
CA GLN A 5 -15.17 8.86 -10.03
C GLN A 5 -13.78 8.81 -9.43
N PRO A 6 -13.59 8.13 -8.30
CA PRO A 6 -12.27 7.97 -7.72
C PRO A 6 -11.38 7.10 -8.60
N ILE A 7 -10.10 7.39 -8.57
CA ILE A 7 -9.09 6.51 -9.17
C ILE A 7 -8.99 5.28 -8.27
N LEU A 8 -9.19 4.11 -8.85
CA LEU A 8 -9.12 2.85 -8.10
C LEU A 8 -7.67 2.39 -7.96
N VAL A 9 -7.24 2.17 -6.73
CA VAL A 9 -5.88 1.79 -6.38
C VAL A 9 -5.91 0.58 -5.47
N THR A 10 -5.00 -0.37 -5.68
CA THR A 10 -4.77 -1.47 -4.72
C THR A 10 -3.48 -1.22 -3.97
N ALA A 11 -3.43 -1.66 -2.72
CA ALA A 11 -2.22 -1.60 -1.92
C ALA A 11 -2.09 -2.88 -1.09
N ALA A 12 -0.86 -3.28 -0.81
CA ALA A 12 -0.57 -4.51 -0.10
C ALA A 12 -0.18 -4.24 1.35
N ILE A 13 -0.83 -4.96 2.27
CA ILE A 13 -0.34 -5.07 3.63
C ILE A 13 0.45 -6.37 3.70
N LEU A 14 1.76 -6.26 3.50
CA LEU A 14 2.65 -7.41 3.59
C LEU A 14 3.00 -7.66 5.05
N VAL A 15 2.70 -8.87 5.51
CA VAL A 15 2.85 -9.27 6.90
C VAL A 15 3.92 -10.33 7.02
N ASP A 16 4.90 -10.10 7.88
CA ASP A 16 5.89 -11.11 8.27
C ASP A 16 5.95 -11.12 9.81
N GLY A 17 5.15 -11.99 10.41
CA GLY A 17 5.03 -12.06 11.86
C GLY A 17 4.53 -10.73 12.43
N ASP A 18 5.35 -10.09 13.27
CA ASP A 18 5.02 -8.82 13.91
C ASP A 18 5.41 -7.60 13.07
N ARG A 19 5.88 -7.81 11.83
CA ARG A 19 6.37 -6.72 10.99
C ARG A 19 5.51 -6.51 9.76
N ILE A 20 5.42 -5.25 9.35
CA ILE A 20 4.67 -4.81 8.18
C ILE A 20 5.64 -4.08 7.24
N LEU A 21 5.56 -4.39 5.96
CA LEU A 21 6.41 -3.71 4.97
C LEU A 21 5.87 -2.30 4.71
N VAL A 22 6.76 -1.32 4.84
CA VAL A 22 6.45 0.08 4.56
C VAL A 22 7.44 0.63 3.55
N CYS A 23 6.96 1.52 2.68
CA CYS A 23 7.72 2.04 1.57
C CYS A 23 7.72 3.56 1.61
N GLN A 24 8.91 4.16 1.49
CA GLN A 24 9.05 5.60 1.46
C GLN A 24 9.04 6.09 0.02
N ARG A 25 8.17 7.04 -0.28
CA ARG A 25 8.07 7.62 -1.62
C ARG A 25 9.35 8.34 -1.99
N HIS A 26 9.74 8.20 -3.25
CA HIS A 26 10.96 8.85 -3.75
C HIS A 26 10.87 10.37 -3.54
N HIS A 27 11.99 11.01 -3.23
CA HIS A 27 12.02 12.44 -2.92
C HIS A 27 11.50 13.32 -4.07
N SER A 28 11.58 12.85 -5.30
CA SER A 28 11.10 13.59 -6.46
C SER A 28 9.61 13.39 -6.75
N ASP A 29 8.98 12.45 -6.06
CA ASP A 29 7.57 12.15 -6.26
C ASP A 29 6.68 13.18 -5.56
N ARG A 30 5.41 13.23 -5.99
CA ARG A 30 4.38 13.94 -5.24
C ARG A 30 4.29 13.34 -3.84
N TYR A 31 4.22 14.19 -2.82
CA TYR A 31 4.28 13.75 -1.41
C TYR A 31 5.56 12.97 -1.10
N GLY A 32 6.66 13.39 -1.71
CA GLY A 32 7.96 12.73 -1.55
C GLY A 32 8.39 12.60 -0.10
N LEU A 33 9.08 11.51 0.19
CA LEU A 33 9.58 11.12 1.51
C LEU A 33 8.50 10.72 2.53
N GLN A 34 7.21 10.83 2.20
CA GLN A 34 6.17 10.24 3.03
C GLN A 34 6.12 8.73 2.80
N TRP A 35 5.61 8.01 3.78
CA TRP A 35 5.54 6.55 3.74
C TRP A 35 4.17 6.09 3.27
N GLU A 36 4.13 4.90 2.67
CA GLU A 36 2.92 4.30 2.11
C GLU A 36 3.07 2.77 2.08
N PHE A 37 2.00 2.10 1.71
CA PHE A 37 2.03 0.67 1.41
C PHE A 37 2.19 0.51 -0.11
N PRO A 38 2.93 -0.53 -0.57
CA PRO A 38 3.18 -0.69 -2.01
C PRO A 38 1.92 -1.08 -2.76
N GLY A 39 1.82 -0.66 -4.01
CA GLY A 39 0.68 -0.94 -4.87
C GLY A 39 0.57 0.08 -5.99
N GLY A 40 -0.60 0.19 -6.58
CA GLY A 40 -0.80 1.15 -7.65
C GLY A 40 -2.19 1.07 -8.28
N LYS A 41 -2.35 1.77 -9.39
CA LYS A 41 -3.63 1.89 -10.07
C LYS A 41 -4.08 0.58 -10.70
N VAL A 42 -5.38 0.30 -10.57
CA VAL A 42 -6.03 -0.81 -11.24
C VAL A 42 -6.35 -0.38 -12.68
N ARG A 43 -5.95 -1.19 -13.65
CA ARG A 43 -6.25 -0.92 -15.05
C ARG A 43 -7.69 -1.32 -15.37
N VAL A 44 -8.26 -0.72 -16.42
CA VAL A 44 -9.61 -1.04 -16.87
C VAL A 44 -9.71 -2.54 -17.16
N GLY A 45 -10.71 -3.19 -16.57
CA GLY A 45 -10.95 -4.63 -16.75
C GLY A 45 -10.03 -5.53 -15.95
N GLU A 46 -9.12 -4.97 -15.17
CA GLU A 46 -8.18 -5.75 -14.35
C GLU A 46 -8.81 -6.07 -12.99
N ASP A 47 -8.64 -7.32 -12.54
CA ASP A 47 -9.05 -7.75 -11.20
C ASP A 47 -8.12 -7.13 -10.15
N LEU A 48 -8.64 -6.85 -8.97
CA LEU A 48 -7.87 -6.22 -7.88
C LEU A 48 -6.62 -7.02 -7.51
N LYS A 49 -6.75 -8.34 -7.39
CA LYS A 49 -5.59 -9.18 -7.02
C LYS A 49 -4.57 -9.25 -8.14
N VAL A 50 -5.02 -9.29 -9.40
CA VAL A 50 -4.14 -9.28 -10.57
C VAL A 50 -3.37 -7.97 -10.62
N ALA A 51 -4.05 -6.84 -10.40
CA ALA A 51 -3.43 -5.53 -10.37
C ALA A 51 -2.34 -5.46 -9.31
N LEU A 52 -2.65 -5.93 -8.10
CA LEU A 52 -1.69 -5.87 -7.01
C LEU A 52 -0.49 -6.78 -7.27
N ARG A 53 -0.71 -7.99 -7.79
CA ARG A 53 0.40 -8.87 -8.16
C ARG A 53 1.32 -8.20 -9.17
N ARG A 54 0.75 -7.57 -10.18
CA ARG A 54 1.51 -6.85 -11.21
C ARG A 54 2.34 -5.71 -10.59
N GLU A 55 1.73 -4.89 -9.75
CA GLU A 55 2.43 -3.77 -9.11
C GLU A 55 3.58 -4.24 -8.21
N LEU A 56 3.38 -5.33 -7.47
CA LEU A 56 4.43 -5.84 -6.58
C LEU A 56 5.60 -6.44 -7.34
N VAL A 57 5.37 -7.03 -8.53
CA VAL A 57 6.46 -7.43 -9.42
C VAL A 57 7.23 -6.20 -9.89
N GLU A 58 6.53 -5.17 -10.34
CA GLU A 58 7.15 -3.96 -10.87
C GLU A 58 7.95 -3.20 -9.81
N GLU A 59 7.41 -3.08 -8.59
CA GLU A 59 8.00 -2.26 -7.54
C GLU A 59 9.01 -2.98 -6.66
N LEU A 60 8.77 -4.27 -6.38
CA LEU A 60 9.53 -5.02 -5.39
C LEU A 60 10.10 -6.36 -5.88
N ALA A 61 9.87 -6.72 -7.14
CA ALA A 61 10.38 -7.96 -7.75
C ALA A 61 9.89 -9.24 -7.06
N ILE A 62 8.71 -9.23 -6.46
CA ILE A 62 8.17 -10.40 -5.76
C ILE A 62 6.89 -10.91 -6.43
N GLU A 63 6.65 -12.23 -6.30
CA GLU A 63 5.42 -12.88 -6.70
C GLU A 63 4.57 -13.11 -5.46
N ALA A 64 3.61 -12.23 -5.22
CA ALA A 64 2.83 -12.22 -4.01
C ALA A 64 1.63 -13.18 -4.06
N ASP A 65 1.37 -13.84 -2.94
CA ASP A 65 0.13 -14.57 -2.71
C ASP A 65 -0.86 -13.56 -2.12
N VAL A 66 -1.68 -12.97 -2.99
CA VAL A 66 -2.60 -11.91 -2.58
C VAL A 66 -3.83 -12.51 -1.91
N GLY A 67 -4.04 -12.11 -0.67
CA GLY A 67 -5.15 -12.59 0.15
C GLY A 67 -6.37 -11.67 0.13
N GLU A 68 -7.09 -11.65 1.23
CA GLU A 68 -8.36 -10.96 1.35
C GLU A 68 -8.22 -9.44 1.50
N GLU A 69 -9.29 -8.73 1.16
CA GLU A 69 -9.41 -7.30 1.44
C GLU A 69 -9.51 -7.11 2.96
N VAL A 70 -8.68 -6.23 3.51
CA VAL A 70 -8.64 -5.95 4.95
C VAL A 70 -9.10 -4.54 5.30
N PHE A 71 -9.05 -3.63 4.34
CA PHE A 71 -9.48 -2.25 4.55
C PHE A 71 -9.76 -1.60 3.21
N ARG A 72 -10.68 -0.61 3.20
CA ARG A 72 -11.00 0.15 1.99
C ARG A 72 -11.34 1.57 2.40
N LEU A 73 -10.85 2.55 1.64
CA LEU A 73 -11.14 3.95 1.92
C LEU A 73 -11.25 4.75 0.63
N ARG A 74 -11.92 5.89 0.73
CA ARG A 74 -11.87 6.93 -0.30
C ARG A 74 -11.26 8.16 0.34
N TYR A 75 -10.42 8.87 -0.42
CA TYR A 75 -9.76 10.05 0.08
C TYR A 75 -9.54 11.06 -1.03
N ARG A 76 -9.81 12.32 -0.72
CA ARG A 76 -9.62 13.42 -1.67
C ARG A 76 -8.38 14.20 -1.29
N TYR A 77 -7.33 14.00 -2.05
CA TYR A 77 -6.15 14.86 -2.00
C TYR A 77 -6.44 16.15 -2.79
N PRO A 78 -5.68 17.23 -2.59
CA PRO A 78 -5.87 18.46 -3.37
C PRO A 78 -5.83 18.23 -4.88
N ASP A 79 -5.07 17.26 -5.33
CA ASP A 79 -4.78 16.99 -6.74
C ASP A 79 -5.49 15.76 -7.30
N ARG A 80 -6.10 14.91 -6.47
CA ARG A 80 -6.74 13.69 -6.94
C ARG A 80 -7.69 13.10 -5.90
N TYR A 81 -8.64 12.32 -6.41
CA TYR A 81 -9.59 11.56 -5.59
C TYR A 81 -9.32 10.08 -5.80
N VAL A 82 -9.12 9.33 -4.74
CA VAL A 82 -8.74 7.91 -4.82
C VAL A 82 -9.66 7.03 -3.99
N GLU A 83 -9.86 5.81 -4.48
CA GLU A 83 -10.40 4.71 -3.68
C GLU A 83 -9.29 3.67 -3.57
N VAL A 84 -8.86 3.39 -2.35
CA VAL A 84 -7.77 2.45 -2.10
C VAL A 84 -8.33 1.20 -1.43
N VAL A 85 -8.01 0.05 -2.04
CA VAL A 85 -8.39 -1.26 -1.52
C VAL A 85 -7.12 -1.93 -1.02
N PHE A 86 -7.08 -2.22 0.28
CA PHE A 86 -5.91 -2.84 0.92
C PHE A 86 -6.14 -4.34 1.03
N LEU A 87 -5.22 -5.12 0.46
CA LEU A 87 -5.28 -6.59 0.45
C LEU A 87 -4.12 -7.15 1.27
N ALA A 88 -4.39 -8.17 2.07
CA ALA A 88 -3.36 -8.82 2.88
C ALA A 88 -2.46 -9.68 1.99
N VAL A 89 -1.14 -9.63 2.25
CA VAL A 89 -0.16 -10.51 1.61
C VAL A 89 0.68 -11.11 2.73
N ARG A 90 0.48 -12.41 2.97
CA ARG A 90 1.15 -13.12 4.06
C ARG A 90 2.32 -13.96 3.61
N SER A 91 2.46 -14.16 2.31
CA SER A 91 3.59 -14.88 1.72
C SER A 91 3.85 -14.42 0.31
N PHE A 92 5.08 -14.59 -0.13
CA PHE A 92 5.48 -14.28 -1.50
C PHE A 92 6.68 -15.14 -1.89
N ARG A 93 6.93 -15.25 -3.19
CA ARG A 93 8.11 -15.91 -3.74
C ARG A 93 9.05 -14.86 -4.30
N GLY A 94 10.34 -15.18 -4.33
CA GLY A 94 11.37 -14.30 -4.84
C GLY A 94 12.06 -13.53 -3.73
N THR A 95 13.11 -12.79 -4.10
CA THR A 95 13.86 -11.95 -3.19
C THR A 95 13.39 -10.50 -3.37
N LEU A 96 12.94 -9.89 -2.28
CA LEU A 96 12.45 -8.52 -2.30
C LEU A 96 13.56 -7.57 -2.72
N GLU A 97 13.29 -6.75 -3.73
CA GLU A 97 14.21 -5.79 -4.30
C GLU A 97 13.50 -4.45 -4.49
N ASN A 98 14.03 -3.40 -3.89
CA ASN A 98 13.47 -2.06 -4.05
C ASN A 98 13.81 -1.50 -5.44
N ARG A 99 12.81 -1.32 -6.27
CA ARG A 99 12.99 -0.81 -7.64
C ARG A 99 12.53 0.63 -7.83
N VAL A 100 11.74 1.20 -6.92
CA VAL A 100 11.12 2.51 -7.15
C VAL A 100 11.09 3.44 -5.94
N PHE A 101 11.30 2.92 -4.73
CA PHE A 101 11.14 3.71 -3.51
C PHE A 101 12.43 4.33 -3.02
N GLU A 102 12.33 5.41 -2.24
CA GLU A 102 13.48 5.98 -1.54
C GLU A 102 14.02 4.97 -0.53
N ALA A 103 13.13 4.30 0.20
CA ALA A 103 13.47 3.27 1.19
C ALA A 103 12.34 2.27 1.33
N VAL A 104 12.68 1.04 1.72
CA VAL A 104 11.73 -0.03 2.03
C VAL A 104 12.16 -0.64 3.37
N GLU A 105 11.23 -0.74 4.30
CA GLU A 105 11.53 -1.26 5.63
C GLU A 105 10.45 -2.22 6.11
N TRP A 106 10.87 -3.21 6.91
CA TRP A 106 9.98 -4.05 7.70
C TRP A 106 9.83 -3.40 9.07
N ALA A 107 8.69 -2.77 9.31
CA ALA A 107 8.43 -2.03 10.55
C ALA A 107 7.70 -2.90 11.56
N PRO A 108 8.14 -2.93 12.84
CA PRO A 108 7.32 -3.54 13.88
C PRO A 108 5.97 -2.82 13.97
N ARG A 109 4.88 -3.57 14.15
CA ARG A 109 3.53 -2.99 14.19
C ARG A 109 3.41 -1.78 15.13
N PRO A 110 3.91 -1.85 16.37
CA PRO A 110 3.79 -0.69 17.27
C PRO A 110 4.53 0.55 16.80
N ALA A 111 5.53 0.39 15.93
CA ALA A 111 6.32 1.51 15.41
C ALA A 111 5.65 2.23 14.23
N LEU A 112 4.63 1.62 13.61
CA LEU A 112 3.99 2.19 12.42
C LEU A 112 3.56 3.65 12.58
N PRO A 113 2.92 4.05 13.70
CA PRO A 113 2.51 5.44 13.83
C PRO A 113 3.64 6.47 13.89
N SER A 114 4.90 6.00 14.08
CA SER A 114 6.04 6.91 14.09
C SER A 114 6.53 7.29 12.69
N TYR A 115 6.07 6.59 11.66
CA TYR A 115 6.39 6.92 10.28
C TYR A 115 5.46 8.01 9.76
N ASP A 116 5.98 8.92 8.94
CA ASP A 116 5.18 9.98 8.34
C ASP A 116 4.40 9.46 7.14
N PHE A 117 3.31 8.75 7.41
CA PHE A 117 2.47 8.15 6.37
C PHE A 117 1.66 9.20 5.61
N LEU A 118 1.33 8.86 4.36
CA LEU A 118 0.31 9.60 3.61
C LEU A 118 -0.94 9.74 4.47
N GLU A 119 -1.56 10.91 4.40
CA GLU A 119 -2.69 11.23 5.27
C GLU A 119 -3.83 10.22 5.16
N ALA A 120 -4.12 9.75 3.95
CA ALA A 120 -5.18 8.77 3.71
C ALA A 120 -4.95 7.45 4.47
N ASP A 121 -3.71 7.08 4.75
CA ASP A 121 -3.37 5.80 5.35
C ASP A 121 -3.33 5.82 6.89
N ARG A 122 -3.41 6.97 7.50
CA ARG A 122 -3.16 7.11 8.94
C ARG A 122 -4.13 6.35 9.82
N GLU A 123 -5.41 6.30 9.46
CA GLU A 123 -6.40 5.52 10.22
C GLU A 123 -6.07 4.02 10.17
N LEU A 124 -5.76 3.52 8.99
CA LEU A 124 -5.37 2.12 8.80
C LEU A 124 -4.11 1.81 9.61
N VAL A 125 -3.12 2.69 9.56
CA VAL A 125 -1.87 2.54 10.32
C VAL A 125 -2.13 2.38 11.81
N ARG A 126 -3.00 3.22 12.37
CA ARG A 126 -3.37 3.13 13.79
C ARG A 126 -4.04 1.79 14.11
N ARG A 127 -4.92 1.31 13.24
CA ARG A 127 -5.62 0.04 13.44
C ARG A 127 -4.68 -1.16 13.36
N ILE A 128 -3.74 -1.13 12.42
CA ILE A 128 -2.73 -2.20 12.31
C ILE A 128 -1.87 -2.21 13.58
N ALA A 129 -1.43 -1.03 14.03
CA ALA A 129 -0.58 -0.91 15.21
C ALA A 129 -1.26 -1.46 16.47
N ARG A 130 -2.59 -1.36 16.57
CA ARG A 130 -3.37 -1.87 17.70
C ARG A 130 -3.75 -3.35 17.54
N GLY A 131 -3.36 -3.99 16.44
CA GLY A 131 -3.69 -5.40 16.20
C GLY A 131 -5.14 -5.62 15.75
N GLU A 132 -5.84 -4.60 15.28
CA GLU A 132 -7.23 -4.70 14.85
C GLU A 132 -7.37 -5.20 13.41
N ILE A 133 -6.30 -5.10 12.63
CA ILE A 133 -6.26 -5.49 11.21
C ILE A 133 -4.96 -6.23 10.95
N VAL A 134 -5.06 -7.41 10.33
CA VAL A 134 -3.97 -8.36 10.01
C VAL A 134 -3.05 -8.78 11.19
#